data_aa982f5feca4ff69494032b93d2190d6
#
_entry.id   aa982f5feca4ff69494032b93d2190d6
#
_cell.length_a   1.000
_cell.length_b   1.000
_cell.length_c   1.000
_cell.angle_alpha   90.00
_cell.angle_beta   90.00
_cell.angle_gamma   90.00
#
_symmetry.space_group_name_H-M   'P 1'
#
loop_
_entity.id
_entity.type
_entity.pdbx_description
1 polymer ?
#
loop_
_entity_poly.entity_id
_entity_poly.type
_entity_poly.pdbx_seq_one_letter_code
_entity_poly.pdbx_strand_id
1 'polypeptide(L)'
;MGPVRILVVDDFEAWRRSIVSIIADDPELQVIHEASDGVEAVQMCQELQPDLVVLDVGLPKLSGLEAARQIRIVSPDSKILFLSVIPSQYVMREALRIGAAGYITKEDALRDLLPAVRAAVADREFLSFTILPEPQSDLPEE
;
A
#
# COMPACT_ATOMS: atom_id res chain seq x y z
N MET A 1 6.11 -14.87 -18.70
CA MET A 1 5.36 -13.86 -17.97
C MET A 1 6.15 -12.56 -17.95
N GLY A 2 5.46 -11.45 -18.11
CA GLY A 2 6.10 -10.15 -18.08
C GLY A 2 6.44 -9.71 -16.65
N PRO A 3 7.06 -8.54 -16.51
CA PRO A 3 7.35 -7.99 -15.19
C PRO A 3 6.07 -7.67 -14.42
N VAL A 4 6.20 -7.60 -13.09
CA VAL A 4 5.12 -7.17 -12.21
C VAL A 4 4.88 -5.68 -12.44
N ARG A 5 3.65 -5.31 -12.74
CA ARG A 5 3.26 -3.93 -13.08
C ARG A 5 2.80 -3.22 -11.81
N ILE A 6 3.47 -2.13 -11.47
CA ILE A 6 3.29 -1.45 -10.18
C ILE A 6 2.88 0.00 -10.37
N LEU A 7 1.83 0.42 -9.66
CA LEU A 7 1.44 1.81 -9.52
C LEU A 7 1.97 2.32 -8.17
N VAL A 8 2.66 3.46 -8.17
CA VAL A 8 3.16 4.09 -6.95
C VAL A 8 2.36 5.36 -6.69
N VAL A 9 1.78 5.45 -5.50
CA VAL A 9 0.91 6.58 -5.12
C VAL A 9 1.43 7.24 -3.85
N ASP A 10 1.87 8.49 -3.96
CA ASP A 10 2.34 9.30 -2.85
C ASP A 10 2.27 10.77 -3.28
N ASP A 11 1.74 11.64 -2.44
CA ASP A 11 1.62 13.06 -2.75
C ASP A 11 2.93 13.84 -2.58
N PHE A 12 3.90 13.26 -1.89
CA PHE A 12 5.20 13.88 -1.69
C PHE A 12 6.17 13.38 -2.75
N GLU A 13 6.51 14.24 -3.69
CA GLU A 13 7.29 13.85 -4.87
C GLU A 13 8.62 13.19 -4.51
N ALA A 14 9.35 13.73 -3.54
CA ALA A 14 10.64 13.17 -3.17
C ALA A 14 10.51 11.74 -2.66
N TRP A 15 9.52 11.46 -1.83
CA TRP A 15 9.24 10.09 -1.37
C TRP A 15 8.83 9.19 -2.52
N ARG A 16 7.93 9.66 -3.37
CA ARG A 16 7.47 8.88 -4.52
C ARG A 16 8.64 8.49 -5.41
N ARG A 17 9.54 9.44 -5.68
CA ARG A 17 10.73 9.17 -6.49
C ARG A 17 11.67 8.17 -5.82
N SER A 18 11.83 8.25 -4.50
CA SER A 18 12.63 7.29 -3.74
C SER A 18 12.06 5.89 -3.83
N ILE A 19 10.74 5.76 -3.70
CA ILE A 19 10.05 4.47 -3.82
C ILE A 19 10.27 3.89 -5.21
N VAL A 20 10.08 4.68 -6.24
CA VAL A 20 10.30 4.26 -7.63
C VAL A 20 11.75 3.78 -7.83
N SER A 21 12.70 4.50 -7.27
CA SER A 21 14.11 4.14 -7.38
C SER A 21 14.43 2.81 -6.70
N ILE A 22 13.86 2.57 -5.53
CA ILE A 22 14.06 1.30 -4.81
C ILE A 22 13.48 0.14 -5.62
N ILE A 23 12.27 0.31 -6.15
CA ILE A 23 11.62 -0.74 -6.96
C ILE A 23 12.41 -1.03 -8.23
N ALA A 24 12.98 0.01 -8.84
CA ALA A 24 13.74 -0.12 -10.09
C ALA A 24 14.99 -0.99 -9.95
N ASP A 25 15.46 -1.24 -8.73
CA ASP A 25 16.61 -2.13 -8.52
C ASP A 25 16.30 -3.59 -8.85
N ASP A 26 15.02 -3.96 -8.92
CA ASP A 26 14.62 -5.32 -9.28
C ASP A 26 14.08 -5.32 -10.71
N PRO A 27 14.77 -5.97 -11.66
CA PRO A 27 14.33 -5.95 -13.06
C PRO A 27 13.03 -6.70 -13.32
N GLU A 28 12.56 -7.51 -12.37
CA GLU A 28 11.26 -8.19 -12.49
C GLU A 28 10.09 -7.29 -12.13
N LEU A 29 10.36 -6.09 -11.62
CA LEU A 29 9.35 -5.13 -11.20
C LEU A 29 9.38 -3.92 -12.14
N GLN A 30 8.20 -3.44 -12.50
CA GLN A 30 8.08 -2.29 -13.39
C GLN A 30 7.07 -1.30 -12.82
N VAL A 31 7.51 -0.07 -12.54
CA VAL A 31 6.60 1.01 -12.20
C VAL A 31 5.99 1.54 -13.50
N ILE A 32 4.68 1.35 -13.67
CA ILE A 32 3.99 1.72 -14.90
C ILE A 32 3.38 3.12 -14.83
N HIS A 33 3.18 3.65 -13.64
CA HIS A 33 2.61 4.98 -13.45
C HIS A 33 2.84 5.46 -12.02
N GLU A 34 2.85 6.76 -11.84
CA GLU A 34 2.92 7.42 -10.54
C GLU A 34 1.70 8.29 -10.37
N ALA A 35 1.09 8.26 -9.20
CA ALA A 35 -0.07 9.09 -8.86
C ALA A 35 0.23 9.88 -7.59
N SER A 36 -0.41 11.04 -7.46
CA SER A 36 -0.13 11.96 -6.36
C SER A 36 -1.31 12.19 -5.42
N ASP A 37 -2.46 11.58 -5.69
CA ASP A 37 -3.63 11.67 -4.80
C ASP A 37 -4.50 10.43 -4.95
N GLY A 38 -5.45 10.29 -4.01
CA GLY A 38 -6.30 9.10 -3.96
C GLY A 38 -7.28 9.00 -5.12
N VAL A 39 -7.75 10.11 -5.66
CA VAL A 39 -8.67 10.10 -6.80
C VAL A 39 -7.94 9.60 -8.05
N GLU A 40 -6.74 10.12 -8.30
CA GLU A 40 -5.91 9.67 -9.40
C GLU A 40 -5.57 8.19 -9.26
N ALA A 41 -5.27 7.75 -8.03
CA ALA A 41 -4.96 6.32 -7.78
C ALA A 41 -6.10 5.41 -8.22
N VAL A 42 -7.32 5.73 -7.84
CA VAL A 42 -8.50 4.93 -8.22
C VAL A 42 -8.68 4.93 -9.74
N GLN A 43 -8.58 6.10 -10.35
CA GLN A 43 -8.73 6.24 -11.80
C GLN A 43 -7.68 5.43 -12.56
N MET A 44 -6.42 5.52 -12.13
CA MET A 44 -5.34 4.79 -12.79
C MET A 44 -5.46 3.28 -12.59
N CYS A 45 -5.91 2.83 -11.42
CA CYS A 45 -6.17 1.41 -11.21
C CYS A 45 -7.26 0.89 -12.13
N GLN A 46 -8.32 1.67 -12.32
CA GLN A 46 -9.39 1.28 -13.23
C GLN A 46 -8.89 1.15 -14.67
N GLU A 47 -8.08 2.11 -15.10
CA GLU A 47 -7.59 2.13 -16.48
C GLU A 47 -6.47 1.12 -16.74
N LEU A 48 -5.51 1.01 -15.82
CA LEU A 48 -4.28 0.27 -16.04
C LEU A 48 -4.29 -1.15 -15.46
N GLN A 49 -5.16 -1.42 -14.49
CA GLN A 49 -5.25 -2.72 -13.83
C GLN A 49 -3.86 -3.23 -13.40
N PRO A 50 -3.16 -2.49 -12.53
CA PRO A 50 -1.82 -2.90 -12.10
C PRO A 50 -1.85 -4.19 -11.28
N ASP A 51 -0.73 -4.88 -11.23
CA ASP A 51 -0.60 -6.07 -10.38
C ASP A 51 -0.49 -5.69 -8.91
N LEU A 52 0.18 -4.57 -8.62
CA LEU A 52 0.41 -4.09 -7.26
C LEU A 52 0.29 -2.58 -7.22
N VAL A 53 -0.30 -2.07 -6.15
CA VAL A 53 -0.38 -0.65 -5.86
C VAL A 53 0.38 -0.40 -4.56
N VAL A 54 1.41 0.43 -4.61
CA VAL A 54 2.09 0.93 -3.41
C VAL A 54 1.41 2.23 -3.05
N LEU A 55 0.71 2.27 -1.94
CA LEU A 55 -0.30 3.27 -1.65
C LEU A 55 -0.04 3.94 -0.29
N ASP A 56 0.23 5.24 -0.33
CA ASP A 56 0.36 6.03 0.88
C ASP A 56 -1.00 6.17 1.57
N VAL A 57 -1.03 6.02 2.89
CA VAL A 57 -2.25 6.19 3.68
C VAL A 57 -2.70 7.64 3.70
N GLY A 58 -1.78 8.58 3.83
CA GLY A 58 -2.09 9.99 4.03
C GLY A 58 -2.18 10.80 2.74
N LEU A 59 -3.10 10.47 1.85
CA LEU A 59 -3.24 11.16 0.57
C LEU A 59 -4.24 12.30 0.63
N PRO A 60 -4.04 13.36 -0.20
CA PRO A 60 -5.05 14.40 -0.37
C PRO A 60 -6.20 13.92 -1.24
N LYS A 61 -7.29 14.67 -1.23
CA LYS A 61 -8.54 14.46 -1.98
C LYS A 61 -9.30 13.22 -1.56
N LEU A 62 -8.62 12.09 -1.42
CA LEU A 62 -9.19 10.83 -1.01
C LEU A 62 -8.12 10.09 -0.24
N SER A 63 -8.39 9.73 1.02
CA SER A 63 -7.39 9.04 1.84
C SER A 63 -6.97 7.71 1.23
N GLY A 64 -5.79 7.23 1.60
CA GLY A 64 -5.30 5.95 1.09
C GLY A 64 -6.22 4.80 1.45
N LEU A 65 -6.80 4.79 2.65
CA LEU A 65 -7.74 3.73 3.04
C LEU A 65 -8.99 3.75 2.17
N GLU A 66 -9.57 4.93 1.94
CA GLU A 66 -10.76 5.03 1.10
C GLU A 66 -10.45 4.72 -0.36
N ALA A 67 -9.29 5.20 -0.85
CA ALA A 67 -8.85 4.83 -2.19
C ALA A 67 -8.72 3.32 -2.32
N ALA A 68 -8.17 2.65 -1.32
CA ALA A 68 -8.03 1.19 -1.34
C ALA A 68 -9.39 0.49 -1.42
N ARG A 69 -10.39 0.96 -0.68
CA ARG A 69 -11.74 0.39 -0.76
C ARG A 69 -12.28 0.47 -2.18
N GLN A 70 -12.10 1.61 -2.83
CA GLN A 70 -12.56 1.80 -4.21
C GLN A 70 -11.72 0.99 -5.20
N ILE A 71 -10.42 0.90 -4.99
CA ILE A 71 -9.54 0.07 -5.84
C ILE A 71 -9.97 -1.39 -5.79
N ARG A 72 -10.35 -1.89 -4.62
CA ARG A 72 -10.83 -3.27 -4.49
C ARG A 72 -12.06 -3.53 -5.34
N ILE A 73 -12.83 -2.49 -5.67
CA ILE A 73 -14.02 -2.61 -6.52
C ILE A 73 -13.64 -2.51 -8.00
N VAL A 74 -12.83 -1.52 -8.38
CA VAL A 74 -12.53 -1.25 -9.79
C VAL A 74 -11.37 -2.07 -10.33
N SER A 75 -10.51 -2.60 -9.46
CA SER A 75 -9.33 -3.38 -9.84
C SER A 75 -9.12 -4.48 -8.81
N PRO A 76 -10.05 -5.46 -8.73
CA PRO A 76 -10.06 -6.44 -7.63
C PRO A 76 -8.83 -7.36 -7.60
N ASP A 77 -8.14 -7.51 -8.71
CA ASP A 77 -6.94 -8.35 -8.76
C ASP A 77 -5.66 -7.61 -8.38
N SER A 78 -5.72 -6.28 -8.24
CA SER A 78 -4.57 -5.49 -7.80
C SER A 78 -4.32 -5.72 -6.32
N LYS A 79 -3.10 -6.06 -5.98
CA LYS A 79 -2.69 -6.16 -4.58
C LYS A 79 -2.32 -4.78 -4.08
N ILE A 80 -2.56 -4.53 -2.80
CA ILE A 80 -2.32 -3.21 -2.20
C ILE A 80 -1.31 -3.35 -1.08
N LEU A 81 -0.21 -2.59 -1.19
CA LEU A 81 0.80 -2.47 -0.15
C LEU A 81 0.76 -1.04 0.38
N PHE A 82 0.40 -0.89 1.63
CA PHE A 82 0.31 0.44 2.23
C PHE A 82 1.66 0.94 2.74
N LEU A 83 1.88 2.24 2.59
CA LEU A 83 2.95 2.98 3.23
C LEU A 83 2.35 3.99 4.19
N SER A 84 2.94 4.14 5.38
CA SER A 84 2.47 5.08 6.39
C SER A 84 3.63 5.79 7.05
N VAL A 85 3.48 7.09 7.32
CA VAL A 85 4.49 7.86 8.04
C VAL A 85 4.59 7.38 9.50
N ILE A 86 3.45 7.10 10.12
CA ILE A 86 3.38 6.77 11.53
C ILE A 86 2.83 5.35 11.69
N PRO A 87 3.50 4.50 12.47
CA PRO A 87 2.94 3.18 12.76
C PRO A 87 1.66 3.35 13.58
N SER A 88 0.56 2.82 13.07
CA SER A 88 -0.74 2.90 13.71
C SER A 88 -1.41 1.53 13.67
N GLN A 89 -1.68 0.98 14.85
CA GLN A 89 -2.39 -0.30 14.95
C GLN A 89 -3.79 -0.20 14.34
N TYR A 90 -4.46 0.92 14.57
CA TYR A 90 -5.81 1.13 14.03
C TYR A 90 -5.79 1.12 12.49
N VAL A 91 -4.90 1.92 11.91
CA VAL A 91 -4.80 2.02 10.44
C VAL A 91 -4.38 0.68 9.84
N MET A 92 -3.43 -0.01 10.47
CA MET A 92 -2.99 -1.32 10.01
C MET A 92 -4.14 -2.34 10.02
N ARG A 93 -4.94 -2.37 11.09
CA ARG A 93 -6.10 -3.25 11.14
C ARG A 93 -7.10 -2.94 10.05
N GLU A 94 -7.38 -1.65 9.81
CA GLU A 94 -8.29 -1.26 8.75
C GLU A 94 -7.74 -1.63 7.37
N ALA A 95 -6.45 -1.43 7.15
CA ALA A 95 -5.80 -1.84 5.91
C ALA A 95 -5.96 -3.34 5.67
N LEU A 96 -5.74 -4.16 6.70
CA LEU A 96 -5.88 -5.61 6.57
C LEU A 96 -7.34 -6.03 6.34
N ARG A 97 -8.29 -5.34 6.96
CA ARG A 97 -9.72 -5.60 6.71
C ARG A 97 -10.12 -5.30 5.27
N ILE A 98 -9.51 -4.29 4.67
CA ILE A 98 -9.74 -3.97 3.26
C ILE A 98 -9.16 -5.06 2.35
N GLY A 99 -8.22 -5.83 2.85
CA GLY A 99 -7.57 -6.88 2.10
C GLY A 99 -6.18 -6.51 1.61
N ALA A 100 -5.48 -5.62 2.33
CA ALA A 100 -4.13 -5.24 1.97
C ALA A 100 -3.19 -6.45 2.01
N ALA A 101 -2.28 -6.49 1.05
CA ALA A 101 -1.23 -7.51 1.01
C ALA A 101 -0.13 -7.23 2.03
N GLY A 102 0.02 -5.97 2.45
CA GLY A 102 1.02 -5.63 3.44
C GLY A 102 0.90 -4.18 3.89
N TYR A 103 1.70 -3.84 4.91
CA TYR A 103 1.70 -2.52 5.50
C TYR A 103 3.10 -2.25 6.03
N ILE A 104 3.74 -1.21 5.52
CA ILE A 104 5.07 -0.82 5.99
C ILE A 104 5.10 0.66 6.35
N THR A 105 5.98 1.03 7.27
CA THR A 105 6.18 2.43 7.61
C THR A 105 7.22 3.05 6.68
N LYS A 106 7.07 4.32 6.38
CA LYS A 106 8.04 5.03 5.54
C LYS A 106 9.43 5.05 6.18
N GLU A 107 9.49 5.08 7.51
CA GLU A 107 10.76 4.99 8.24
C GLU A 107 11.53 3.73 7.88
N ASP A 108 10.84 2.62 7.69
CA ASP A 108 11.45 1.33 7.39
C ASP A 108 11.49 0.99 5.90
N ALA A 109 11.02 1.90 5.04
CA ALA A 109 10.82 1.59 3.62
C ALA A 109 12.12 1.20 2.91
N LEU A 110 13.24 1.82 3.26
CA LEU A 110 14.50 1.49 2.63
C LEU A 110 14.89 0.02 2.86
N ARG A 111 14.58 -0.50 4.04
CA ARG A 111 14.85 -1.90 4.41
C ARG A 111 13.74 -2.84 3.92
N ASP A 112 12.48 -2.42 4.06
CA ASP A 112 11.33 -3.31 3.98
C ASP A 112 10.59 -3.30 2.65
N LEU A 113 10.79 -2.27 1.81
CA LEU A 113 9.95 -2.10 0.61
C LEU A 113 10.09 -3.27 -0.38
N LEU A 114 11.30 -3.63 -0.79
CA LEU A 114 11.49 -4.74 -1.71
C LEU A 114 11.04 -6.07 -1.12
N PRO A 115 11.38 -6.41 0.13
CA PRO A 115 10.84 -7.63 0.73
C PRO A 115 9.31 -7.64 0.79
N ALA A 116 8.68 -6.50 1.07
CA ALA A 116 7.22 -6.40 1.12
C ALA A 116 6.59 -6.57 -0.26
N VAL A 117 7.18 -5.96 -1.29
CA VAL A 117 6.71 -6.13 -2.67
C VAL A 117 6.81 -7.60 -3.09
N ARG A 118 7.95 -8.23 -2.83
CA ARG A 118 8.13 -9.65 -3.17
C ARG A 118 7.17 -10.55 -2.41
N ALA A 119 6.91 -10.25 -1.15
CA ALA A 119 5.93 -11.00 -0.36
C ALA A 119 4.53 -10.86 -0.96
N ALA A 120 4.13 -9.64 -1.32
CA ALA A 120 2.83 -9.39 -1.94
C ALA A 120 2.66 -10.18 -3.25
N VAL A 121 3.69 -10.16 -4.10
CA VAL A 121 3.68 -10.89 -5.36
C VAL A 121 3.53 -12.39 -5.12
N ALA A 122 4.10 -12.91 -4.03
CA ALA A 122 4.04 -14.32 -3.67
C ALA A 122 2.84 -14.67 -2.78
N ASP A 123 1.86 -13.77 -2.66
CA ASP A 123 0.67 -13.92 -1.81
C ASP A 123 1.00 -14.13 -0.34
N ARG A 124 2.08 -13.50 0.14
CA ARG A 124 2.44 -13.50 1.55
C ARG A 124 2.30 -12.11 2.13
N GLU A 125 1.84 -12.03 3.36
CA GLU A 125 1.67 -10.77 4.07
C GLU A 125 3.01 -10.29 4.62
N PHE A 126 3.23 -8.98 4.57
CA PHE A 126 4.40 -8.35 5.16
C PHE A 126 3.98 -7.13 5.98
N LEU A 127 4.35 -7.11 7.25
CA LEU A 127 4.04 -6.01 8.16
C LEU A 127 5.34 -5.51 8.77
N SER A 128 5.55 -4.18 8.73
CA SER A 128 6.73 -3.54 9.34
C SER A 128 6.76 -3.69 10.85
N PHE A 129 5.61 -3.87 11.46
CA PHE A 129 5.50 -4.04 12.91
C PHE A 129 4.38 -5.02 13.21
N THR A 130 4.42 -5.57 14.41
CA THR A 130 3.48 -6.61 14.81
C THR A 130 2.10 -6.02 15.00
N ILE A 131 1.09 -6.69 14.42
CA ILE A 131 -0.29 -6.34 14.73
C ILE A 131 -0.65 -6.91 16.09
N LEU A 132 -1.13 -6.02 16.96
CA LEU A 132 -1.54 -6.40 18.30
C LEU A 132 -3.01 -6.82 18.27
N PRO A 133 -3.44 -7.71 19.16
CA PRO A 133 -4.87 -8.01 19.28
C PRO A 133 -5.63 -6.74 19.62
N GLU A 134 -6.88 -6.64 19.15
CA GLU A 134 -7.71 -5.50 19.50
C GLU A 134 -7.88 -5.46 21.01
N PRO A 135 -7.77 -4.26 21.61
CA PRO A 135 -8.04 -4.14 23.03
C PRO A 135 -9.44 -4.62 23.32
N GLN A 136 -9.54 -5.54 24.27
CA GLN A 136 -10.86 -5.89 24.77
C GLN A 136 -11.42 -4.67 25.49
N SER A 137 -12.70 -4.48 25.34
CA SER A 137 -13.36 -3.43 26.09
C SER A 137 -13.38 -3.85 27.56
N ASP A 138 -12.40 -3.37 28.31
CA ASP A 138 -12.36 -3.55 29.76
C ASP A 138 -13.20 -2.51 30.48
N LEU A 139 -13.95 -1.74 29.71
CA LEU A 139 -14.84 -0.78 30.29
C LEU A 139 -15.92 -1.53 31.06
N PRO A 140 -16.12 -1.17 32.32
CA PRO A 140 -17.22 -1.79 33.08
C PRO A 140 -18.50 -1.52 32.33
N GLU A 141 -19.24 -2.55 32.16
CA GLU A 141 -20.56 -2.44 31.53
C GLU A 141 -21.55 -2.00 32.61
N GLU A 142 -21.72 -0.74 32.70
CA GLU A 142 -22.67 -0.24 33.68
C GLU A 142 -23.76 0.53 33.06
#